data_965468dfdf5608a6e29ee8670534d3e7
#
_entry.id   965468dfdf5608a6e29ee8670534d3e7
#
_cell.length_a   1.000
_cell.length_b   1.000
_cell.length_c   1.000
_cell.angle_alpha   90.00
_cell.angle_beta   90.00
_cell.angle_gamma   90.00
#
_symmetry.space_group_name_H-M   'P 1'
#
loop_
_entity.id
_entity.type
_entity.pdbx_description
1 polymer ?
#
loop_
_entity_poly.entity_id
_entity_poly.type
_entity_poly.pdbx_seq_one_letter_code
_entity_poly.pdbx_strand_id
1 'polypeptide(L)'
;MTITSTPDTARVAGLIRRRVLDAELAALVEILAANRLPLVVAAPEAASDTAADLLSSLDGSRLPVDLDALGDGALALLRAASLGAGFAATIHAASLEGVRERVQAMSAAGDDELSYLGVVVILDAAGQVVAAHHVRPLALDGHGHVQRLGPAVLAARDARSGQLEHFAWGVMAELAARIGTTAADLETEVDRRRLSLDRAVGHVA
;
A
#
# COMPACT_ATOMS: atom_id res chain seq x y z
N MET A 1 5.60 -23.15 -9.08
CA MET A 1 5.77 -22.39 -10.33
C MET A 1 5.39 -20.96 -10.03
N THR A 2 6.37 -20.13 -9.67
CA THR A 2 6.16 -18.76 -9.21
C THR A 2 6.13 -17.88 -10.46
N ILE A 3 4.95 -17.44 -10.87
CA ILE A 3 4.81 -16.42 -11.89
C ILE A 3 5.14 -15.10 -11.19
N THR A 4 6.41 -14.74 -11.20
CA THR A 4 6.86 -13.41 -10.79
C THR A 4 6.53 -12.48 -11.96
N SER A 5 5.32 -11.90 -11.95
CA SER A 5 5.01 -10.77 -12.81
C SER A 5 5.97 -9.64 -12.43
N THR A 6 6.89 -9.33 -13.32
CA THR A 6 7.79 -8.19 -13.10
C THR A 6 6.94 -6.93 -13.19
N PRO A 7 6.92 -6.08 -12.16
CA PRO A 7 6.22 -4.80 -12.24
C PRO A 7 6.64 -4.05 -13.48
N ASP A 8 5.71 -3.36 -14.13
CA ASP A 8 6.01 -2.58 -15.33
C ASP A 8 6.82 -1.33 -14.95
N THR A 9 8.14 -1.47 -14.94
CA THR A 9 9.08 -0.41 -14.55
C THR A 9 8.83 0.89 -15.34
N ALA A 10 8.39 0.79 -16.60
CA ALA A 10 8.13 1.97 -17.42
C ALA A 10 6.86 2.73 -16.95
N ARG A 11 5.82 2.00 -16.55
CA ARG A 11 4.60 2.61 -15.99
C ARG A 11 4.89 3.29 -14.66
N VAL A 12 5.58 2.60 -13.74
CA VAL A 12 5.97 3.18 -12.44
C VAL A 12 6.85 4.42 -12.64
N ALA A 13 7.85 4.38 -13.54
CA ALA A 13 8.65 5.55 -13.88
C ALA A 13 7.80 6.72 -14.43
N GLY A 14 6.73 6.41 -15.16
CA GLY A 14 5.74 7.39 -15.62
C GLY A 14 5.00 8.08 -14.47
N LEU A 15 4.61 7.33 -13.43
CA LEU A 15 3.98 7.86 -12.22
C LEU A 15 4.95 8.75 -11.43
N ILE A 16 6.22 8.32 -11.31
CA ILE A 16 7.26 9.12 -10.62
C ILE A 16 7.50 10.44 -11.35
N ARG A 17 7.62 10.44 -12.69
CA ARG A 17 7.76 11.68 -13.48
C ARG A 17 6.57 12.63 -13.31
N ARG A 18 5.35 12.11 -13.19
CA ARG A 18 4.14 12.89 -12.90
C ARG A 18 4.05 13.33 -11.44
N ARG A 19 5.03 12.95 -10.60
CA ARG A 19 5.07 13.25 -9.15
C ARG A 19 3.89 12.67 -8.38
N VAL A 20 3.29 11.60 -8.85
CA VAL A 20 2.25 10.87 -8.11
C VAL A 20 2.86 10.34 -6.81
N LEU A 21 4.02 9.67 -6.93
CA LEU A 21 4.84 9.19 -5.80
C LEU A 21 6.32 9.31 -6.20
N ASP A 22 7.23 8.96 -5.28
CA ASP A 22 8.66 8.87 -5.58
C ASP A 22 9.14 7.41 -5.72
N ALA A 23 10.42 7.26 -6.07
CA ALA A 23 11.01 5.95 -6.32
C ALA A 23 11.15 5.09 -5.06
N GLU A 24 11.32 5.71 -3.89
CA GLU A 24 11.48 5.01 -2.62
C GLU A 24 10.16 4.37 -2.17
N LEU A 25 9.09 5.16 -2.15
CA LEU A 25 7.76 4.63 -1.82
C LEU A 25 7.30 3.58 -2.84
N ALA A 26 7.53 3.83 -4.14
CA ALA A 26 7.19 2.88 -5.19
C ALA A 26 7.91 1.55 -4.97
N ALA A 27 9.23 1.56 -4.72
CA ALA A 27 10.02 0.37 -4.49
C ALA A 27 9.50 -0.44 -3.28
N LEU A 28 9.24 0.24 -2.16
CA LEU A 28 8.73 -0.41 -0.96
C LEU A 28 7.37 -1.06 -1.21
N VAL A 29 6.41 -0.31 -1.77
CA VAL A 29 5.05 -0.81 -1.98
C VAL A 29 5.01 -1.95 -3.00
N GLU A 30 5.79 -1.89 -4.10
CA GLU A 30 5.93 -2.99 -5.05
C GLU A 30 6.40 -4.28 -4.38
N ILE A 31 7.43 -4.21 -3.52
CA ILE A 31 7.98 -5.38 -2.83
C ILE A 31 6.94 -5.97 -1.88
N LEU A 32 6.26 -5.14 -1.12
CA LEU A 32 5.23 -5.59 -0.17
C LEU A 32 4.04 -6.23 -0.91
N ALA A 33 3.58 -5.62 -2.00
CA ALA A 33 2.51 -6.15 -2.83
C ALA A 33 2.91 -7.47 -3.48
N ALA A 34 4.11 -7.58 -4.05
CA ALA A 34 4.64 -8.83 -4.64
C ALA A 34 4.69 -9.98 -3.63
N ASN A 35 4.88 -9.67 -2.35
CA ASN A 35 4.87 -10.63 -1.24
C ASN A 35 3.49 -10.78 -0.57
N ARG A 36 2.41 -10.50 -1.30
CA ARG A 36 1.02 -10.71 -0.90
C ARG A 36 0.54 -9.85 0.28
N LEU A 37 1.22 -8.77 0.61
CA LEU A 37 0.60 -7.81 1.50
C LEU A 37 -0.59 -7.15 0.77
N PRO A 38 -1.76 -7.03 1.40
CA PRO A 38 -2.87 -6.29 0.81
C PRO A 38 -2.45 -4.84 0.51
N LEU A 39 -2.86 -4.35 -0.66
CA LEU A 39 -2.63 -2.98 -1.09
C LEU A 39 -3.96 -2.30 -1.41
N VAL A 40 -4.24 -1.22 -0.71
CA VAL A 40 -5.41 -0.38 -0.94
C VAL A 40 -4.94 1.00 -1.39
N VAL A 41 -5.46 1.48 -2.52
CA VAL A 41 -5.25 2.88 -2.97
C VAL A 41 -6.56 3.63 -2.75
N ALA A 42 -6.52 4.58 -1.83
CA ALA A 42 -7.64 5.45 -1.51
C ALA A 42 -7.50 6.79 -2.24
N ALA A 43 -8.56 7.24 -2.87
CA ALA A 43 -8.58 8.51 -3.61
C ALA A 43 -9.95 9.17 -3.56
N PRO A 44 -10.04 10.51 -3.62
CA PRO A 44 -11.27 11.19 -3.99
C PRO A 44 -11.70 10.79 -5.41
N GLU A 45 -12.99 10.94 -5.74
CA GLU A 45 -13.55 10.59 -7.05
C GLU A 45 -12.76 11.22 -8.21
N ALA A 46 -12.32 12.48 -8.05
CA ALA A 46 -11.53 13.20 -9.07
C ALA A 46 -10.17 12.55 -9.39
N ALA A 47 -9.66 11.66 -8.54
CA ALA A 47 -8.37 10.97 -8.72
C ALA A 47 -8.52 9.45 -8.91
N SER A 48 -9.73 8.94 -9.16
CA SER A 48 -10.02 7.51 -9.32
C SER A 48 -9.20 6.85 -10.42
N ASP A 49 -9.06 7.49 -11.58
CA ASP A 49 -8.25 6.96 -12.69
C ASP A 49 -6.76 6.86 -12.31
N THR A 50 -6.25 7.85 -11.54
CA THR A 50 -4.87 7.81 -11.05
C THR A 50 -4.69 6.71 -10.01
N ALA A 51 -5.69 6.47 -9.16
CA ALA A 51 -5.66 5.38 -8.19
C ALA A 51 -5.62 4.01 -8.87
N ALA A 52 -6.42 3.81 -9.91
CA ALA A 52 -6.44 2.58 -10.70
C ALA A 52 -5.12 2.37 -11.46
N ASP A 53 -4.56 3.42 -12.07
CA ASP A 53 -3.26 3.39 -12.76
C ASP A 53 -2.11 3.08 -11.79
N LEU A 54 -2.11 3.72 -10.60
CA LEU A 54 -1.13 3.47 -9.55
C LEU A 54 -1.19 2.01 -9.07
N LEU A 55 -2.39 1.53 -8.74
CA LEU A 55 -2.58 0.17 -8.26
C LEU A 55 -2.12 -0.87 -9.29
N SER A 56 -2.54 -0.70 -10.56
CA SER A 56 -2.16 -1.60 -11.64
C SER A 56 -0.66 -1.58 -11.95
N SER A 57 0.01 -0.46 -11.69
CA SER A 57 1.45 -0.31 -11.91
C SER A 57 2.27 -0.95 -10.80
N LEU A 58 1.83 -0.83 -9.54
CA LEU A 58 2.53 -1.36 -8.37
C LEU A 58 2.25 -2.84 -8.14
N ASP A 59 1.07 -3.33 -8.51
CA ASP A 59 0.67 -4.73 -8.37
C ASP A 59 0.05 -5.27 -9.67
N GLY A 60 0.87 -5.41 -10.70
CA GLY A 60 0.45 -5.97 -11.98
C GLY A 60 0.10 -7.46 -11.97
N SER A 61 0.21 -8.13 -10.83
CA SER A 61 -0.04 -9.58 -10.70
C SER A 61 -1.47 -9.92 -10.30
N ARG A 62 -2.22 -8.97 -9.77
CA ARG A 62 -3.59 -9.14 -9.27
C ARG A 62 -4.56 -8.24 -10.03
N LEU A 63 -5.79 -8.73 -10.23
CA LEU A 63 -6.85 -7.89 -10.75
C LEU A 63 -7.29 -6.91 -9.66
N PRO A 64 -7.29 -5.60 -9.94
CA PRO A 64 -7.77 -4.60 -9.00
C PRO A 64 -9.26 -4.83 -8.67
N VAL A 65 -9.60 -4.66 -7.40
CA VAL A 65 -10.96 -4.72 -6.91
C VAL A 65 -11.39 -3.32 -6.50
N ASP A 66 -12.58 -2.89 -6.89
CA ASP A 66 -13.21 -1.70 -6.36
C ASP A 66 -13.99 -2.09 -5.09
N LEU A 67 -13.51 -1.65 -3.91
CA LEU A 67 -14.17 -1.96 -2.65
C LEU A 67 -15.55 -1.34 -2.55
N ASP A 68 -15.76 -0.16 -3.13
CA ASP A 68 -17.08 0.49 -3.13
C ASP A 68 -18.10 -0.32 -3.92
N ALA A 69 -17.70 -0.90 -5.05
CA ALA A 69 -18.55 -1.77 -5.86
C ALA A 69 -18.74 -3.16 -5.21
N LEU A 70 -17.79 -3.60 -4.39
CA LEU A 70 -17.84 -4.92 -3.75
C LEU A 70 -18.83 -4.98 -2.59
N GLY A 71 -19.06 -3.85 -1.89
CA GLY A 71 -20.01 -3.78 -0.78
C GLY A 71 -19.70 -4.80 0.34
N ASP A 72 -20.70 -5.61 0.69
CA ASP A 72 -20.56 -6.67 1.73
C ASP A 72 -19.42 -7.67 1.44
N GLY A 73 -19.03 -7.83 0.19
CA GLY A 73 -17.91 -8.69 -0.21
C GLY A 73 -16.56 -8.24 0.35
N ALA A 74 -16.42 -6.97 0.75
CA ALA A 74 -15.20 -6.45 1.37
C ALA A 74 -14.84 -7.21 2.66
N LEU A 75 -15.83 -7.61 3.46
CA LEU A 75 -15.62 -8.42 4.66
C LEU A 75 -14.97 -9.77 4.33
N ALA A 76 -15.46 -10.45 3.29
CA ALA A 76 -14.88 -11.73 2.86
C ALA A 76 -13.44 -11.57 2.37
N LEU A 77 -13.15 -10.46 1.68
CA LEU A 77 -11.80 -10.13 1.21
C LEU A 77 -10.84 -9.91 2.39
N LEU A 78 -11.24 -9.14 3.41
CA LEU A 78 -10.44 -8.91 4.62
C LEU A 78 -10.21 -10.20 5.41
N ARG A 79 -11.23 -11.07 5.53
CA ARG A 79 -11.08 -12.39 6.15
C ARG A 79 -10.13 -13.31 5.37
N ALA A 80 -10.16 -13.27 4.05
CA ALA A 80 -9.16 -13.97 3.25
C ALA A 80 -7.75 -13.42 3.49
N ALA A 81 -7.61 -12.09 3.65
CA ALA A 81 -6.33 -11.45 3.97
C ALA A 81 -5.79 -11.87 5.35
N SER A 82 -6.64 -12.11 6.33
CA SER A 82 -6.22 -12.64 7.63
C SER A 82 -5.61 -14.04 7.54
N LEU A 83 -5.93 -14.78 6.48
CA LEU A 83 -5.38 -16.10 6.16
C LEU A 83 -4.17 -16.04 5.21
N GLY A 84 -3.65 -14.84 4.94
CA GLY A 84 -2.48 -14.62 4.07
C GLY A 84 -2.80 -14.45 2.59
N ALA A 85 -4.06 -14.30 2.21
CA ALA A 85 -4.41 -13.93 0.84
C ALA A 85 -4.14 -12.44 0.62
N GLY A 86 -3.28 -12.11 -0.34
CA GLY A 86 -3.10 -10.72 -0.75
C GLY A 86 -4.21 -10.26 -1.70
N PHE A 87 -4.54 -8.98 -1.65
CA PHE A 87 -5.43 -8.34 -2.62
C PHE A 87 -4.92 -6.94 -3.00
N ALA A 88 -5.41 -6.43 -4.12
CA ALA A 88 -5.18 -5.08 -4.58
C ALA A 88 -6.52 -4.39 -4.81
N ALA A 89 -6.76 -3.25 -4.19
CA ALA A 89 -8.07 -2.60 -4.23
C ALA A 89 -7.99 -1.08 -4.30
N THR A 90 -9.02 -0.47 -4.90
CA THR A 90 -9.30 0.97 -4.81
C THR A 90 -10.49 1.23 -3.89
N ILE A 91 -10.56 2.44 -3.32
CA ILE A 91 -11.69 2.91 -2.52
C ILE A 91 -11.78 4.44 -2.57
N HIS A 92 -13.00 4.97 -2.56
CA HIS A 92 -13.23 6.42 -2.49
C HIS A 92 -13.10 6.92 -1.05
N ALA A 93 -11.91 7.45 -0.71
CA ALA A 93 -11.66 8.10 0.58
C ALA A 93 -10.46 9.06 0.46
N ALA A 94 -10.42 10.09 1.31
CA ALA A 94 -9.36 11.10 1.36
C ALA A 94 -8.43 10.95 2.57
N SER A 95 -8.65 9.94 3.42
CA SER A 95 -7.85 9.69 4.62
C SER A 95 -7.94 8.22 5.04
N LEU A 96 -7.02 7.76 5.87
CA LEU A 96 -7.06 6.41 6.42
C LEU A 96 -8.34 6.17 7.26
N GLU A 97 -8.75 7.18 8.04
CA GLU A 97 -9.99 7.08 8.81
C GLU A 97 -11.20 6.96 7.90
N GLY A 98 -11.27 7.78 6.82
CA GLY A 98 -12.33 7.66 5.81
C GLY A 98 -12.36 6.27 5.13
N VAL A 99 -11.21 5.64 4.89
CA VAL A 99 -11.16 4.25 4.40
C VAL A 99 -11.82 3.30 5.40
N ARG A 100 -11.46 3.40 6.68
CA ARG A 100 -12.00 2.54 7.74
C ARG A 100 -13.51 2.70 7.88
N GLU A 101 -13.99 3.95 8.04
CA GLU A 101 -15.40 4.28 8.15
C GLU A 101 -16.20 3.74 6.96
N ARG A 102 -15.67 3.92 5.74
CA ARG A 102 -16.34 3.49 4.53
C ARG A 102 -16.42 1.97 4.43
N VAL A 103 -15.34 1.25 4.71
CA VAL A 103 -15.35 -0.22 4.74
C VAL A 103 -16.30 -0.74 5.81
N GLN A 104 -16.32 -0.14 7.00
CA GLN A 104 -17.26 -0.49 8.06
C GLN A 104 -18.71 -0.27 7.65
N ALA A 105 -19.01 0.88 7.03
CA ALA A 105 -20.36 1.22 6.61
C ALA A 105 -20.91 0.26 5.54
N MET A 106 -20.06 -0.21 4.62
CA MET A 106 -20.51 -1.05 3.50
C MET A 106 -20.50 -2.55 3.81
N SER A 107 -19.68 -3.02 4.77
CA SER A 107 -19.43 -4.45 4.95
C SER A 107 -19.61 -4.97 6.37
N ALA A 108 -19.98 -4.12 7.32
CA ALA A 108 -20.04 -4.42 8.75
C ALA A 108 -18.74 -5.03 9.32
N ALA A 109 -17.58 -4.75 8.69
CA ALA A 109 -16.27 -5.18 9.18
C ALA A 109 -15.97 -4.52 10.53
N GLY A 110 -15.51 -5.31 11.50
CA GLY A 110 -15.03 -4.81 12.78
C GLY A 110 -13.57 -4.34 12.71
N ASP A 111 -13.08 -3.79 13.82
CA ASP A 111 -11.67 -3.37 13.93
C ASP A 111 -10.68 -4.51 13.64
N ASP A 112 -11.07 -5.74 14.00
CA ASP A 112 -10.25 -6.92 13.79
C ASP A 112 -10.04 -7.19 12.30
N GLU A 113 -11.10 -7.18 11.50
CA GLU A 113 -11.00 -7.35 10.06
C GLU A 113 -10.30 -6.16 9.40
N LEU A 114 -10.58 -4.93 9.82
CA LEU A 114 -9.92 -3.73 9.29
C LEU A 114 -8.41 -3.71 9.53
N SER A 115 -7.91 -4.45 10.53
CA SER A 115 -6.48 -4.60 10.78
C SER A 115 -5.74 -5.33 9.65
N TYR A 116 -6.46 -5.96 8.72
CA TYR A 116 -5.91 -6.67 7.56
C TYR A 116 -5.95 -5.87 6.25
N LEU A 117 -6.21 -4.55 6.30
CA LEU A 117 -6.10 -3.66 5.13
C LEU A 117 -4.69 -3.61 4.52
N GLY A 118 -3.66 -3.96 5.30
CA GLY A 118 -2.28 -4.03 4.82
C GLY A 118 -1.67 -2.66 4.61
N VAL A 119 -1.26 -2.34 3.37
CA VAL A 119 -0.75 -1.02 2.99
C VAL A 119 -1.89 -0.20 2.40
N VAL A 120 -2.09 1.00 2.94
CA VAL A 120 -3.07 1.97 2.44
C VAL A 120 -2.33 3.20 1.93
N VAL A 121 -2.41 3.46 0.63
CA VAL A 121 -1.86 4.64 -0.05
C VAL A 121 -2.99 5.62 -0.31
N ILE A 122 -2.83 6.87 0.11
CA ILE A 122 -3.86 7.89 0.01
C ILE A 122 -3.44 8.95 -0.99
N LEU A 123 -4.30 9.22 -1.96
CA LEU A 123 -4.14 10.28 -2.94
C LEU A 123 -4.97 11.52 -2.58
N ASP A 124 -4.48 12.68 -2.97
CA ASP A 124 -5.29 13.91 -3.01
C ASP A 124 -6.11 14.02 -4.31
N ALA A 125 -6.86 15.10 -4.44
CA ALA A 125 -7.67 15.37 -5.65
C ALA A 125 -6.82 15.65 -6.90
N ALA A 126 -5.54 15.98 -6.77
CA ALA A 126 -4.60 16.11 -7.87
C ALA A 126 -3.97 14.78 -8.28
N GLY A 127 -4.31 13.70 -7.61
CA GLY A 127 -3.78 12.37 -7.84
C GLY A 127 -2.36 12.17 -7.31
N GLN A 128 -1.92 12.99 -6.35
CA GLN A 128 -0.62 12.83 -5.71
C GLN A 128 -0.76 12.06 -4.39
N VAL A 129 0.18 11.18 -4.09
CA VAL A 129 0.23 10.51 -2.78
C VAL A 129 0.47 11.54 -1.70
N VAL A 130 -0.44 11.63 -0.74
CA VAL A 130 -0.31 12.48 0.45
C VAL A 130 0.14 11.70 1.67
N ALA A 131 -0.21 10.42 1.75
CA ALA A 131 0.27 9.54 2.81
C ALA A 131 0.25 8.07 2.37
N ALA A 132 1.11 7.26 2.99
CA ALA A 132 1.06 5.81 2.92
C ALA A 132 1.17 5.25 4.34
N HIS A 133 0.32 4.27 4.65
CA HIS A 133 0.23 3.68 5.98
C HIS A 133 0.36 2.16 5.90
N HIS A 134 1.01 1.57 6.90
CA HIS A 134 0.88 0.16 7.20
C HIS A 134 -0.15 -0.02 8.32
N VAL A 135 -1.29 -0.62 7.97
CA VAL A 135 -2.30 -1.01 8.96
C VAL A 135 -1.83 -2.30 9.62
N ARG A 136 -1.57 -2.23 10.91
CA ARG A 136 -1.03 -3.34 11.68
C ARG A 136 -2.12 -4.32 12.06
N PRO A 137 -1.93 -5.63 11.79
CA PRO A 137 -2.85 -6.62 12.30
C PRO A 137 -2.79 -6.69 13.82
N LEU A 138 -3.84 -7.22 14.40
CA LEU A 138 -3.85 -7.51 15.82
C LEU A 138 -2.74 -8.51 16.15
N ALA A 139 -1.98 -8.21 17.19
CA ALA A 139 -0.95 -9.10 17.73
C ALA A 139 -1.35 -9.58 19.13
N LEU A 140 -0.84 -10.72 19.54
CA LEU A 140 -0.91 -11.16 20.92
C LEU A 140 0.40 -10.82 21.61
N ASP A 141 0.33 -10.31 22.84
CA ASP A 141 1.52 -10.15 23.68
C ASP A 141 2.00 -11.50 24.20
N GLY A 142 3.13 -11.51 24.92
CA GLY A 142 3.70 -12.73 25.52
C GLY A 142 2.80 -13.39 26.58
N HIS A 143 1.71 -12.74 26.97
CA HIS A 143 0.72 -13.25 27.94
C HIS A 143 -0.61 -13.63 27.26
N GLY A 144 -0.70 -13.51 25.93
CA GLY A 144 -1.90 -13.82 25.15
C GLY A 144 -2.95 -12.70 25.12
N HIS A 145 -2.63 -11.49 25.57
CA HIS A 145 -3.54 -10.35 25.46
C HIS A 145 -3.44 -9.74 24.07
N VAL A 146 -4.58 -9.29 23.53
CA VAL A 146 -4.64 -8.60 22.25
C VAL A 146 -3.96 -7.24 22.37
N GLN A 147 -2.91 -7.04 21.57
CA GLN A 147 -2.28 -5.74 21.37
C GLN A 147 -2.83 -5.10 20.11
N ARG A 148 -3.38 -3.89 20.25
CA ARG A 148 -3.78 -3.02 19.13
C ARG A 148 -2.73 -1.94 18.93
N LEU A 149 -1.86 -2.14 17.95
CA LEU A 149 -0.93 -1.10 17.54
C LEU A 149 -1.62 -0.19 16.52
N GLY A 150 -1.46 1.13 16.69
CA GLY A 150 -1.93 2.08 15.70
C GLY A 150 -1.25 1.88 14.33
N PRO A 151 -1.87 2.35 13.23
CA PRO A 151 -1.25 2.31 11.92
C PRO A 151 0.11 3.02 11.92
N ALA A 152 1.10 2.45 11.22
CA ALA A 152 2.39 3.10 11.03
C ALA A 152 2.33 3.96 9.77
N VAL A 153 2.85 5.18 9.84
CA VAL A 153 3.10 6.00 8.66
C VAL A 153 4.34 5.46 7.96
N LEU A 154 4.23 5.14 6.68
CA LEU A 154 5.36 4.73 5.83
C LEU A 154 5.96 5.93 5.11
N ALA A 155 5.11 6.82 4.60
CA ALA A 155 5.49 8.08 4.01
C ALA A 155 4.36 9.10 4.18
N ALA A 156 4.73 10.37 4.22
CA ALA A 156 3.77 11.49 4.21
C ALA A 156 4.33 12.64 3.38
N ARG A 157 3.44 13.36 2.66
CA ARG A 157 3.83 14.53 1.88
C ARG A 157 3.96 15.75 2.78
N ASP A 158 5.15 16.34 2.82
CA ASP A 158 5.36 17.61 3.49
C ASP A 158 4.65 18.75 2.76
N ALA A 159 3.80 19.48 3.47
CA ALA A 159 2.97 20.53 2.90
C ALA A 159 3.78 21.75 2.40
N ARG A 160 5.02 21.94 2.87
CA ARG A 160 5.86 23.09 2.51
C ARG A 160 6.72 22.81 1.30
N SER A 161 7.38 21.64 1.29
CA SER A 161 8.28 21.24 0.19
C SER A 161 7.55 20.53 -0.93
N GLY A 162 6.38 19.93 -0.65
CA GLY A 162 5.66 19.04 -1.56
C GLY A 162 6.37 17.70 -1.80
N GLN A 163 7.41 17.38 -1.03
CA GLN A 163 8.14 16.12 -1.13
C GLN A 163 7.55 15.06 -0.18
N LEU A 164 7.75 13.79 -0.48
CA LEU A 164 7.44 12.71 0.44
C LEU A 164 8.57 12.58 1.46
N GLU A 165 8.20 12.55 2.73
CA GLU A 165 9.07 12.17 3.84
C GLU A 165 8.83 10.71 4.19
N HIS A 166 9.90 9.95 4.41
CA HIS A 166 9.86 8.50 4.62
C HIS A 166 10.06 8.14 6.09
N PHE A 167 9.16 7.31 6.62
CA PHE A 167 9.14 6.87 8.01
C PHE A 167 9.17 5.33 8.14
N ALA A 168 9.21 4.61 7.02
CA ALA A 168 9.16 3.15 6.99
C ALA A 168 10.30 2.49 7.77
N TRP A 169 11.45 3.16 7.91
CA TRP A 169 12.60 2.69 8.68
C TRP A 169 12.24 2.29 10.12
N GLY A 170 11.26 2.97 10.75
CA GLY A 170 10.79 2.68 12.11
C GLY A 170 10.01 1.38 12.25
N VAL A 171 9.56 0.80 11.12
CA VAL A 171 8.74 -0.43 11.08
C VAL A 171 9.28 -1.46 10.09
N MET A 172 10.50 -1.28 9.58
CA MET A 172 11.09 -2.15 8.57
C MET A 172 11.16 -3.61 9.04
N ALA A 173 11.53 -3.84 10.31
CA ALA A 173 11.57 -5.19 10.89
C ALA A 173 10.17 -5.85 10.94
N GLU A 174 9.14 -5.07 11.20
CA GLU A 174 7.76 -5.54 11.22
C GLU A 174 7.26 -5.89 9.81
N LEU A 175 7.52 -5.01 8.83
CA LEU A 175 7.20 -5.27 7.43
C LEU A 175 7.93 -6.49 6.89
N ALA A 176 9.21 -6.62 7.19
CA ALA A 176 10.03 -7.76 6.79
C ALA A 176 9.48 -9.08 7.37
N ALA A 177 9.15 -9.09 8.65
CA ALA A 177 8.54 -10.27 9.29
C ALA A 177 7.21 -10.68 8.62
N ARG A 178 6.40 -9.69 8.20
CA ARG A 178 5.12 -9.93 7.50
C ARG A 178 5.29 -10.62 6.15
N ILE A 179 6.38 -10.38 5.46
CA ILE A 179 6.67 -10.99 4.15
C ILE A 179 7.69 -12.16 4.24
N GLY A 180 8.08 -12.55 5.45
CA GLY A 180 8.95 -13.71 5.67
C GLY A 180 10.42 -13.47 5.32
N THR A 181 10.93 -12.24 5.48
CA THR A 181 12.32 -11.86 5.24
C THR A 181 12.94 -11.16 6.45
N THR A 182 14.20 -10.74 6.37
CA THR A 182 14.85 -9.91 7.38
C THR A 182 14.76 -8.42 7.04
N ALA A 183 14.87 -7.55 8.05
CA ALA A 183 14.89 -6.10 7.82
C ALA A 183 16.01 -5.69 6.85
N ALA A 184 17.22 -6.24 7.04
CA ALA A 184 18.37 -5.93 6.19
C ALA A 184 18.18 -6.38 4.73
N ASP A 185 17.56 -7.55 4.51
CA ASP A 185 17.25 -8.03 3.15
C ASP A 185 16.19 -7.14 2.50
N LEU A 186 15.13 -6.76 3.24
CA LEU A 186 14.10 -5.87 2.74
C LEU A 186 14.67 -4.49 2.38
N GLU A 187 15.48 -3.89 3.26
CA GLU A 187 16.17 -2.60 3.00
C GLU A 187 17.04 -2.68 1.74
N THR A 188 17.84 -3.73 1.63
CA THR A 188 18.70 -3.97 0.45
C THR A 188 17.89 -4.05 -0.84
N GLU A 189 16.76 -4.77 -0.80
CA GLU A 189 15.89 -4.94 -1.97
C GLU A 189 15.16 -3.64 -2.33
N VAL A 190 14.69 -2.87 -1.32
CA VAL A 190 14.11 -1.54 -1.54
C VAL A 190 15.11 -0.60 -2.20
N ASP A 191 16.36 -0.53 -1.70
CA ASP A 191 17.39 0.29 -2.30
C ASP A 191 17.75 -0.12 -3.73
N ARG A 192 17.85 -1.43 -3.97
CA ARG A 192 18.10 -1.97 -5.32
C ARG A 192 16.99 -1.57 -6.28
N ARG A 193 15.73 -1.69 -5.85
CA ARG A 193 14.56 -1.37 -6.68
C ARG A 193 14.45 0.13 -6.91
N ARG A 194 14.63 0.94 -5.87
CA ARG A 194 14.67 2.40 -5.95
C ARG A 194 15.67 2.88 -6.98
N LEU A 195 16.93 2.40 -6.91
CA LEU A 195 17.96 2.75 -7.88
C LEU A 195 17.62 2.34 -9.33
N SER A 196 16.90 1.23 -9.50
CA SER A 196 16.40 0.82 -10.82
C SER A 196 15.35 1.78 -11.35
N LEU A 197 14.42 2.21 -10.51
CA LEU A 197 13.37 3.18 -10.86
C LEU A 197 13.96 4.56 -11.18
N ASP A 198 14.91 5.05 -10.37
CA ASP A 198 15.60 6.32 -10.59
C ASP A 198 16.32 6.33 -11.98
N ARG A 199 16.97 5.23 -12.35
CA ARG A 199 17.58 5.10 -13.68
C ARG A 199 16.51 5.14 -14.80
N ALA A 200 15.38 4.45 -14.60
CA ALA A 200 14.30 4.44 -15.59
C ALA A 200 13.65 5.82 -15.77
N VAL A 201 13.59 6.62 -14.69
CA VAL A 201 13.13 8.01 -14.75
C VAL A 201 14.12 8.88 -15.53
N GLY A 202 15.43 8.70 -15.32
CA GLY A 202 16.48 9.51 -15.95
C GLY A 202 16.80 9.14 -17.40
N HIS A 203 16.46 7.94 -17.88
CA HIS A 203 16.80 7.47 -19.25
C HIS A 203 15.83 7.93 -20.35
N VAL A 204 14.75 8.63 -20.01
CA VAL A 204 13.70 9.10 -20.94
C VAL A 204 13.67 10.64 -21.04
N ALA A 205 14.78 11.29 -20.64
CA ALA A 205 14.96 12.75 -20.79
C ALA A 205 15.73 13.06 -22.07
#